data_d37da91ac5c76e2025ef1da34e9a9e28
#
_entry.id   d37da91ac5c76e2025ef1da34e9a9e28
#
_cell.length_a   1.000
_cell.length_b   1.000
_cell.length_c   1.000
_cell.angle_alpha   90.00
_cell.angle_beta   90.00
_cell.angle_gamma   90.00
#
_symmetry.space_group_name_H-M   'P 1'
#
loop_
_entity.id
_entity.type
_entity.pdbx_description
1 polymer ?
#
loop_
_entity_poly.entity_id
_entity_poly.type
_entity_poly.pdbx_seq_one_letter_code
_entity_poly.pdbx_strand_id
1 'polypeptide(L)'
;MTNDGDIEYNRDLLNIDHDIGEFKITRDMVVAFSKAVGETDPKHIGDNSGEGNIVAPATFCNIFMPGLNRPNLELAFGNATLFAGQSLECKKEIRPGDNLKGTTRLNTVYSKTGRSGKMVFAIWETTFSNSNFETVTKIFDSFVTREIAGIQG
;
A
#
# COMPACT_ATOMS: atom_id res chain seq x y z
N MET A 1 -10.05 -12.49 20.27
CA MET A 1 -8.70 -12.54 20.84
C MET A 1 -7.69 -12.66 19.70
N THR A 2 -6.84 -11.71 19.59
CA THR A 2 -5.67 -11.78 18.69
C THR A 2 -4.55 -12.44 19.50
N ASN A 3 -4.25 -13.69 19.20
CA ASN A 3 -3.13 -14.37 19.81
C ASN A 3 -1.96 -14.37 18.83
N ASP A 4 -0.99 -13.53 19.09
CA ASP A 4 0.22 -13.39 18.27
C ASP A 4 1.28 -14.47 18.61
N GLY A 5 1.14 -15.13 19.77
CA GLY A 5 2.12 -16.09 20.30
C GLY A 5 2.26 -17.39 19.51
N ASP A 6 1.22 -17.78 18.77
CA ASP A 6 1.16 -19.08 18.06
C ASP A 6 1.45 -18.97 16.54
N ILE A 7 1.89 -17.81 16.09
CA ILE A 7 2.19 -17.57 14.67
C ILE A 7 3.70 -17.55 14.49
N GLU A 8 4.20 -18.46 13.69
CA GLU A 8 5.62 -18.53 13.32
C GLU A 8 5.87 -17.79 12.01
N TYR A 9 6.63 -16.72 12.07
CA TYR A 9 7.03 -15.88 10.93
C TYR A 9 8.32 -15.13 11.25
N ASN A 10 8.93 -14.50 10.26
CA ASN A 10 10.15 -13.71 10.45
C ASN A 10 9.84 -12.40 11.21
N ARG A 11 9.99 -12.43 12.52
CA ARG A 11 9.71 -11.29 13.43
C ARG A 11 10.71 -10.14 13.29
N ASP A 12 11.88 -10.38 12.71
CA ASP A 12 12.89 -9.34 12.47
C ASP A 12 12.41 -8.29 11.45
N LEU A 13 11.34 -8.61 10.70
CA LEU A 13 10.71 -7.66 9.78
C LEU A 13 9.81 -6.62 10.45
N LEU A 14 9.39 -6.86 11.71
CA LEU A 14 8.45 -5.97 12.39
C LEU A 14 9.05 -4.57 12.57
N ASN A 15 8.32 -3.58 12.04
CA ASN A 15 8.67 -2.16 12.13
C ASN A 15 10.04 -1.78 11.56
N ILE A 16 10.59 -2.60 10.67
CA ILE A 16 11.80 -2.28 9.93
C ILE A 16 11.42 -1.70 8.57
N ASP A 17 11.93 -0.51 8.28
CA ASP A 17 11.67 0.18 7.02
C ASP A 17 12.53 -0.40 5.90
N HIS A 18 11.87 -0.69 4.78
CA HIS A 18 12.49 -1.10 3.52
C HIS A 18 12.24 -0.02 2.47
N ASP A 19 13.29 0.48 1.88
CA ASP A 19 13.21 1.49 0.81
C ASP A 19 12.57 0.87 -0.44
N ILE A 20 11.58 1.54 -1.00
CA ILE A 20 10.91 1.15 -2.24
C ILE A 20 11.21 2.10 -3.40
N GLY A 21 12.06 3.10 -3.18
CA GLY A 21 12.53 4.01 -4.19
C GLY A 21 12.04 5.45 -4.06
N GLU A 22 12.45 6.23 -5.04
CA GLU A 22 12.04 7.62 -5.20
C GLU A 22 11.19 7.76 -6.47
N PHE A 23 10.18 8.62 -6.40
CA PHE A 23 9.19 8.77 -7.46
C PHE A 23 9.03 10.25 -7.78
N LYS A 24 9.44 10.64 -8.97
CA LYS A 24 9.18 11.99 -9.47
C LYS A 24 7.78 12.06 -10.05
N ILE A 25 6.97 12.95 -9.52
CA ILE A 25 5.58 13.11 -9.93
C ILE A 25 5.51 14.04 -11.14
N THR A 26 4.97 13.52 -12.23
CA THR A 26 4.76 14.30 -13.47
C THR A 26 3.29 14.62 -13.66
N ARG A 27 3.01 15.67 -14.42
CA ARG A 27 1.64 16.04 -14.81
C ARG A 27 0.94 14.89 -15.54
N ASP A 28 1.62 14.24 -16.46
CA ASP A 28 1.05 13.12 -17.24
C ASP A 28 0.66 11.95 -16.35
N MET A 29 1.44 11.64 -15.34
CA MET A 29 1.10 10.61 -14.36
C MET A 29 -0.19 10.94 -13.62
N VAL A 30 -0.32 12.17 -13.13
CA VAL A 30 -1.52 12.61 -12.39
C VAL A 30 -2.75 12.59 -13.28
N VAL A 31 -2.65 13.13 -14.49
CA VAL A 31 -3.76 13.18 -15.46
C VAL A 31 -4.18 11.77 -15.88
N ALA A 32 -3.23 10.90 -16.20
CA ALA A 32 -3.51 9.53 -16.61
C ALA A 32 -4.20 8.73 -15.51
N PHE A 33 -3.72 8.83 -14.28
CA PHE A 33 -4.35 8.17 -13.13
C PHE A 33 -5.75 8.71 -12.88
N SER A 34 -5.92 10.03 -12.89
CA SER A 34 -7.21 10.68 -12.63
C SER A 34 -8.26 10.23 -13.64
N LYS A 35 -7.90 10.19 -14.92
CA LYS A 35 -8.81 9.68 -15.97
C LYS A 35 -9.13 8.20 -15.80
N ALA A 36 -8.13 7.39 -15.43
CA ALA A 36 -8.31 5.96 -15.23
C ALA A 36 -9.30 5.63 -14.10
N VAL A 37 -9.35 6.44 -13.05
CA VAL A 37 -10.31 6.28 -11.93
C VAL A 37 -11.62 7.04 -12.14
N GLY A 38 -11.81 7.67 -13.30
CA GLY A 38 -13.06 8.35 -13.66
C GLY A 38 -13.21 9.76 -13.10
N GLU A 39 -12.10 10.42 -12.72
CA GLU A 39 -12.14 11.81 -12.31
C GLU A 39 -12.47 12.74 -13.48
N THR A 40 -13.33 13.71 -13.20
CA THR A 40 -13.74 14.74 -14.17
C THR A 40 -13.45 16.16 -13.69
N ASP A 41 -13.06 16.32 -12.43
CA ASP A 41 -12.77 17.62 -11.84
C ASP A 41 -11.48 18.22 -12.45
N PRO A 42 -11.52 19.45 -12.99
CA PRO A 42 -10.34 20.12 -13.55
C PRO A 42 -9.15 20.23 -12.58
N LYS A 43 -9.39 20.22 -11.29
CA LYS A 43 -8.30 20.22 -10.28
C LYS A 43 -7.39 18.99 -10.37
N HIS A 44 -7.85 17.89 -10.96
CA HIS A 44 -7.08 16.65 -11.14
C HIS A 44 -6.65 16.39 -12.57
N ILE A 45 -7.40 16.86 -13.53
CA ILE A 45 -7.15 16.58 -14.96
C ILE A 45 -6.67 17.80 -15.75
N GLY A 46 -6.74 19.00 -15.15
CA GLY A 46 -6.44 20.26 -15.84
C GLY A 46 -7.61 20.77 -16.68
N ASP A 47 -7.44 21.97 -17.17
CA ASP A 47 -8.37 22.62 -18.09
C ASP A 47 -8.09 22.24 -19.57
N ASN A 48 -8.92 22.75 -20.48
CA ASN A 48 -8.79 22.50 -21.92
C ASN A 48 -7.51 23.09 -22.54
N SER A 49 -6.78 23.97 -21.84
CA SER A 49 -5.51 24.53 -22.31
C SER A 49 -4.32 23.59 -22.05
N GLY A 50 -4.52 22.53 -21.26
CA GLY A 50 -3.44 21.66 -20.80
C GLY A 50 -2.51 22.30 -19.77
N GLU A 51 -2.84 23.49 -19.30
CA GLU A 51 -2.11 24.24 -18.28
C GLU A 51 -2.93 24.30 -16.99
N GLY A 52 -2.36 24.91 -15.97
CA GLY A 52 -2.98 25.09 -14.68
C GLY A 52 -2.41 24.15 -13.62
N ASN A 53 -2.62 24.55 -12.37
CA ASN A 53 -2.20 23.77 -11.21
C ASN A 53 -3.16 22.61 -10.98
N ILE A 54 -2.64 21.39 -11.03
CA ILE A 54 -3.41 20.19 -10.69
C ILE A 54 -2.87 19.54 -9.43
N VAL A 55 -3.74 18.81 -8.78
CA VAL A 55 -3.45 18.03 -7.57
C VAL A 55 -3.80 16.58 -7.84
N ALA A 56 -2.94 15.66 -7.45
CA ALA A 56 -3.23 14.24 -7.55
C ALA A 56 -4.46 13.88 -6.69
N PRO A 57 -5.33 12.97 -7.15
CA PRO A 57 -6.37 12.39 -6.31
C PRO A 57 -5.77 11.71 -5.07
N ALA A 58 -6.54 11.61 -3.98
CA ALA A 58 -6.06 11.06 -2.71
C ALA A 58 -5.48 9.64 -2.82
N THR A 59 -5.95 8.85 -3.77
CA THR A 59 -5.51 7.46 -3.99
C THR A 59 -4.35 7.32 -5.00
N PHE A 60 -3.77 8.43 -5.45
CA PHE A 60 -2.77 8.45 -6.52
C PHE A 60 -1.56 7.54 -6.24
N CYS A 61 -1.07 7.49 -5.00
CA CYS A 61 0.11 6.67 -4.67
C CYS A 61 -0.09 5.16 -4.90
N ASN A 62 -1.31 4.71 -5.14
CA ASN A 62 -1.57 3.33 -5.54
C ASN A 62 -0.89 2.93 -6.85
N ILE A 63 -0.50 3.88 -7.71
CA ILE A 63 0.25 3.56 -8.94
C ILE A 63 1.64 2.96 -8.65
N PHE A 64 2.19 3.21 -7.46
CA PHE A 64 3.51 2.71 -7.05
C PHE A 64 3.44 1.36 -6.31
N MET A 65 2.24 0.86 -6.05
CA MET A 65 2.03 -0.36 -5.26
C MET A 65 2.13 -1.67 -6.07
N PRO A 66 1.73 -1.74 -7.36
CA PRO A 66 1.87 -2.97 -8.13
C PRO A 66 3.34 -3.39 -8.28
N GLY A 67 3.60 -4.67 -8.03
CA GLY A 67 4.95 -5.23 -8.13
C GLY A 67 5.89 -4.79 -7.00
N LEU A 68 5.36 -4.24 -5.92
CA LEU A 68 6.14 -3.85 -4.76
C LEU A 68 6.90 -5.04 -4.19
N ASN A 69 8.23 -4.94 -4.15
CA ASN A 69 9.09 -5.98 -3.61
C ASN A 69 9.15 -5.89 -2.08
N ARG A 70 8.29 -6.63 -1.41
CA ARG A 70 8.32 -6.78 0.04
C ARG A 70 9.20 -7.97 0.44
N PRO A 71 9.94 -7.90 1.57
CA PRO A 71 10.63 -9.06 2.10
C PRO A 71 9.68 -10.23 2.35
N ASN A 72 10.20 -11.45 2.21
CA ASN A 72 9.42 -12.64 2.50
C ASN A 72 9.09 -12.72 4.00
N LEU A 73 7.82 -12.82 4.31
CA LEU A 73 7.33 -12.96 5.68
C LEU A 73 7.76 -14.29 6.33
N GLU A 74 8.05 -15.32 5.53
CA GLU A 74 8.40 -16.69 6.00
C GLU A 74 7.33 -17.24 6.94
N LEU A 75 6.06 -16.99 6.63
CA LEU A 75 4.93 -17.46 7.42
C LEU A 75 4.77 -18.97 7.33
N ALA A 76 4.92 -19.66 8.45
CA ALA A 76 4.76 -21.12 8.56
C ALA A 76 3.29 -21.52 8.79
N PHE A 77 2.39 -21.00 7.95
CA PHE A 77 0.96 -21.28 8.04
C PHE A 77 0.28 -21.07 6.69
N GLY A 78 -0.63 -22.00 6.36
CA GLY A 78 -1.54 -21.87 5.23
C GLY A 78 -0.90 -22.16 3.88
N ASN A 79 -1.74 -22.17 2.85
CA ASN A 79 -1.34 -22.47 1.47
C ASN A 79 -1.92 -21.47 0.45
N ALA A 80 -2.67 -20.48 0.91
CA ALA A 80 -3.23 -19.44 0.06
C ALA A 80 -3.20 -18.10 0.77
N THR A 81 -2.57 -17.11 0.13
CA THR A 81 -2.54 -15.72 0.59
C THR A 81 -3.33 -14.85 -0.37
N LEU A 82 -4.25 -14.07 0.18
CA LEU A 82 -5.15 -13.19 -0.55
C LEU A 82 -5.00 -11.75 -0.05
N PHE A 83 -5.21 -10.80 -0.95
CA PHE A 83 -5.37 -9.40 -0.55
C PHE A 83 -6.73 -9.23 0.16
N ALA A 84 -6.70 -8.76 1.40
CA ALA A 84 -7.89 -8.66 2.25
C ALA A 84 -8.48 -7.25 2.29
N GLY A 85 -7.69 -6.24 1.99
CA GLY A 85 -8.16 -4.86 1.97
C GLY A 85 -7.04 -3.85 2.12
N GLN A 86 -7.41 -2.60 1.91
CA GLN A 86 -6.49 -1.47 2.01
C GLN A 86 -7.15 -0.31 2.76
N SER A 87 -6.36 0.36 3.58
CA SER A 87 -6.68 1.67 4.14
C SER A 87 -5.64 2.66 3.65
N LEU A 88 -6.08 3.84 3.25
CA LEU A 88 -5.21 4.89 2.73
C LEU A 88 -5.52 6.21 3.42
N GLU A 89 -4.47 6.89 3.86
CA GLU A 89 -4.54 8.23 4.44
C GLU A 89 -3.72 9.18 3.58
N CYS A 90 -4.39 10.11 2.89
CA CYS A 90 -3.73 11.22 2.21
C CYS A 90 -3.65 12.40 3.17
N LYS A 91 -2.43 12.72 3.61
CA LYS A 91 -2.18 13.77 4.63
C LYS A 91 -1.84 15.12 4.03
N LYS A 92 -1.25 15.13 2.83
CA LYS A 92 -0.85 16.33 2.10
C LYS A 92 -1.13 16.18 0.62
N GLU A 93 -1.40 17.28 -0.04
CA GLU A 93 -1.56 17.31 -1.49
C GLU A 93 -0.27 16.92 -2.21
N ILE A 94 -0.43 16.15 -3.28
CA ILE A 94 0.64 15.76 -4.18
C ILE A 94 0.43 16.48 -5.50
N ARG A 95 1.47 17.14 -5.98
CA ARG A 95 1.44 17.96 -7.20
C ARG A 95 2.52 17.52 -8.19
N PRO A 96 2.32 17.75 -9.48
CA PRO A 96 3.39 17.61 -10.46
C PRO A 96 4.62 18.42 -10.03
N GLY A 97 5.80 17.82 -10.17
CA GLY A 97 7.07 18.39 -9.71
C GLY A 97 7.53 17.90 -8.34
N ASP A 98 6.62 17.33 -7.55
CA ASP A 98 6.99 16.71 -6.27
C ASP A 98 7.89 15.48 -6.51
N ASN A 99 8.79 15.25 -5.57
CA ASN A 99 9.61 14.05 -5.49
C ASN A 99 9.26 13.31 -4.21
N LEU A 100 8.75 12.09 -4.33
CA LEU A 100 8.32 11.28 -3.21
C LEU A 100 9.31 10.16 -2.94
N LYS A 101 9.66 9.95 -1.69
CA LYS A 101 10.39 8.78 -1.22
C LYS A 101 9.42 7.81 -0.55
N GLY A 102 9.48 6.54 -0.95
CA GLY A 102 8.64 5.48 -0.40
C GLY A 102 9.41 4.53 0.50
N THR A 103 8.78 4.11 1.60
CA THR A 103 9.24 3.02 2.46
C THR A 103 8.08 2.11 2.79
N THR A 104 8.36 0.81 2.97
CA THR A 104 7.37 -0.17 3.42
C THR A 104 7.89 -0.92 4.63
N ARG A 105 7.00 -1.26 5.57
CA ARG A 105 7.34 -2.06 6.75
C ARG A 105 6.23 -3.03 7.10
N LEU A 106 6.58 -4.15 7.69
CA LEU A 106 5.61 -5.02 8.34
C LEU A 106 5.15 -4.35 9.64
N ASN A 107 3.87 -4.00 9.71
CA ASN A 107 3.30 -3.32 10.87
C ASN A 107 2.90 -4.31 11.96
N THR A 108 2.13 -5.34 11.58
CA THR A 108 1.66 -6.36 12.53
C THR A 108 1.27 -7.65 11.81
N VAL A 109 1.35 -8.75 12.54
CA VAL A 109 0.80 -10.05 12.15
C VAL A 109 -0.09 -10.55 13.27
N TYR A 110 -1.30 -10.97 12.95
CA TYR A 110 -2.25 -11.49 13.94
C TYR A 110 -3.14 -12.59 13.35
N SER A 111 -3.76 -13.39 14.20
CA SER A 111 -4.68 -14.43 13.76
C SER A 111 -6.10 -14.19 14.25
N LYS A 112 -7.04 -14.67 13.45
CA LYS A 112 -8.45 -14.80 13.82
C LYS A 112 -8.92 -16.20 13.47
N THR A 113 -9.81 -16.76 14.27
CA THR A 113 -10.46 -18.03 13.98
C THR A 113 -11.96 -17.79 13.79
N GLY A 114 -12.47 -18.19 12.64
CA GLY A 114 -13.88 -18.11 12.30
C GLY A 114 -14.45 -19.49 11.96
N ARG A 115 -15.66 -19.51 11.41
CA ARG A 115 -16.33 -20.77 11.01
C ARG A 115 -15.55 -21.56 9.96
N SER A 116 -14.78 -20.87 9.13
CA SER A 116 -13.96 -21.46 8.06
C SER A 116 -12.52 -21.76 8.50
N GLY A 117 -12.23 -21.74 9.81
CA GLY A 117 -10.92 -22.04 10.36
C GLY A 117 -10.09 -20.82 10.71
N LYS A 118 -8.81 -21.08 10.99
CA LYS A 118 -7.81 -20.05 11.32
C LYS A 118 -7.44 -19.22 10.07
N MET A 119 -7.26 -17.93 10.28
CA MET A 119 -6.79 -16.97 9.31
C MET A 119 -5.65 -16.17 9.94
N VAL A 120 -4.56 -15.98 9.21
CA VAL A 120 -3.44 -15.13 9.63
C VAL A 120 -3.41 -13.89 8.76
N PHE A 121 -3.43 -12.73 9.40
CA PHE A 121 -3.38 -11.44 8.73
C PHE A 121 -2.00 -10.81 8.90
N ALA A 122 -1.45 -10.28 7.82
CA ALA A 122 -0.26 -9.47 7.82
C ALA A 122 -0.60 -8.07 7.29
N ILE A 123 -0.26 -7.04 8.05
CA ILE A 123 -0.49 -5.64 7.68
C ILE A 123 0.85 -5.01 7.32
N TRP A 124 0.95 -4.54 6.09
CA TRP A 124 2.09 -3.76 5.61
C TRP A 124 1.73 -2.29 5.52
N GLU A 125 2.56 -1.47 6.12
CA GLU A 125 2.45 0.00 6.08
C GLU A 125 3.44 0.54 5.07
N THR A 126 2.95 1.28 4.07
CA THR A 126 3.78 1.98 3.09
C THR A 126 3.60 3.47 3.26
N THR A 127 4.71 4.18 3.40
CA THR A 127 4.73 5.63 3.64
C THR A 127 5.43 6.32 2.48
N PHE A 128 4.79 7.35 1.95
CA PHE A 128 5.39 8.27 0.98
C PHE A 128 5.63 9.61 1.64
N SER A 129 6.85 10.12 1.50
CA SER A 129 7.27 11.41 2.07
C SER A 129 7.78 12.34 0.96
N ASN A 130 7.56 13.64 1.15
CA ASN A 130 8.05 14.67 0.23
C ASN A 130 9.52 15.03 0.53
N SER A 131 10.08 15.98 -0.25
CA SER A 131 11.46 16.44 -0.10
C SER A 131 11.76 17.15 1.22
N ASN A 132 10.72 17.58 1.96
CA ASN A 132 10.84 18.16 3.30
C ASN A 132 10.71 17.10 4.41
N PHE A 133 10.78 15.81 4.07
CA PHE A 133 10.61 14.69 5.00
C PHE A 133 9.24 14.62 5.67
N GLU A 134 8.23 15.26 5.07
CA GLU A 134 6.86 15.21 5.56
C GLU A 134 6.12 14.04 4.92
N THR A 135 5.38 13.28 5.73
CA THR A 135 4.51 12.22 5.22
C THR A 135 3.36 12.82 4.42
N VAL A 136 3.23 12.41 3.16
CA VAL A 136 2.14 12.84 2.29
C VAL A 136 1.04 11.79 2.17
N THR A 137 1.39 10.50 2.18
CA THR A 137 0.42 9.40 2.09
C THR A 137 0.90 8.21 2.91
N LYS A 138 -0.04 7.56 3.61
CA LYS A 138 0.16 6.24 4.23
C LYS A 138 -0.84 5.25 3.65
N ILE A 139 -0.35 4.07 3.30
CA ILE A 139 -1.16 2.96 2.78
C ILE A 139 -0.93 1.74 3.68
N PHE A 140 -2.02 1.17 4.17
CA PHE A 140 -2.01 -0.06 4.94
C PHE A 140 -2.66 -1.17 4.11
N ASP A 141 -1.85 -2.12 3.66
CA ASP A 141 -2.32 -3.29 2.93
C ASP A 141 -2.45 -4.48 3.87
N SER A 142 -3.62 -5.10 3.86
CA SER A 142 -3.92 -6.29 4.63
C SER A 142 -3.92 -7.52 3.73
N PHE A 143 -3.10 -8.50 4.06
CA PHE A 143 -3.09 -9.81 3.43
C PHE A 143 -3.58 -10.86 4.41
N VAL A 144 -4.40 -11.80 3.94
CA VAL A 144 -4.88 -12.92 4.73
C VAL A 144 -4.35 -14.23 4.15
N THR A 145 -3.74 -15.05 5.01
CA THR A 145 -3.32 -16.40 4.66
C THR A 145 -4.25 -17.43 5.33
N ARG A 146 -4.65 -18.43 4.56
CA ARG A 146 -5.57 -19.50 4.98
C ARG A 146 -5.09 -20.85 4.50
N GLU A 147 -5.63 -21.88 5.12
CA GLU A 147 -5.59 -23.25 4.58
C GLU A 147 -6.83 -23.47 3.72
N ILE A 148 -6.64 -23.80 2.46
CA ILE A 148 -7.72 -24.12 1.51
C ILE A 148 -7.55 -25.57 1.10
N ALA A 149 -8.60 -26.37 1.30
CA ALA A 149 -8.60 -27.78 0.92
C ALA A 149 -8.47 -27.94 -0.61
N GLY A 150 -7.60 -28.87 -1.05
CA GLY A 150 -7.40 -29.17 -2.46
C GLY A 150 -6.33 -28.30 -3.16
N ILE A 151 -5.72 -27.35 -2.48
CA ILE A 151 -4.54 -26.64 -2.98
C ILE A 151 -3.31 -27.26 -2.33
N GLN A 152 -2.44 -27.83 -3.13
CA GLN A 152 -1.10 -28.24 -2.67
C GLN A 152 -0.17 -27.02 -2.75
N GLY A 153 0.48 -26.71 -1.66
CA GLY A 153 1.47 -25.64 -1.55
C GLY A 153 2.79 -26.00 -2.25
#